data_243cba9e090739129c9fb50389216e8e
#
_entry.id   243cba9e090739129c9fb50389216e8e
#
_cell.length_a   1.000
_cell.length_b   1.000
_cell.length_c   1.000
_cell.angle_alpha   90.00
_cell.angle_beta   90.00
_cell.angle_gamma   90.00
#
_symmetry.space_group_name_H-M   'P 1'
#
loop_
_entity.id
_entity.type
_entity.pdbx_description
1 polymer ?
#
loop_
_entity_poly.entity_id
_entity_poly.type
_entity_poly.pdbx_seq_one_letter_code
_entity_poly.pdbx_strand_id
1 'polypeptide(L)'
;GLVGSEMCIRDRQKRDQKKCKAALEKLQNAASSDSKNLLELAIDAARSRATVGEISFALEQSWGRYKASTSTNIGVFGSIYKKESRFLDITKQVESFLSENGRRPRILVCKLGQDGHDRGAKVISSAFADFGFDVDIAPMFQAPKEVVKQAIENDVHVIGISTQAAGHKTLIPDLMKCLNDLNATNMIVVCGGNIPQKDHAHLHKAGVAAIFGPQNSIHDVASKVLTLIHRV
;
A
#
# COMPACT_ATOMS: atom_id res chain seq x y z
N GLY A 1 -16.42 -7.57 -20.14
CA GLY A 1 -15.13 -7.03 -20.02
C GLY A 1 -14.07 -7.33 -21.08
N LEU A 2 -14.12 -8.42 -21.85
CA LEU A 2 -13.02 -8.81 -22.76
C LEU A 2 -13.02 -8.08 -24.12
N VAL A 3 -14.15 -7.49 -24.52
CA VAL A 3 -14.31 -6.85 -25.84
C VAL A 3 -13.32 -5.69 -26.07
N GLY A 4 -13.01 -4.90 -25.03
CA GLY A 4 -12.06 -3.79 -25.13
C GLY A 4 -10.62 -4.26 -25.32
N SER A 5 -10.21 -5.33 -24.66
CA SER A 5 -8.87 -5.91 -24.75
C SER A 5 -8.59 -6.50 -26.13
N GLU A 6 -9.56 -7.23 -26.70
CA GLU A 6 -9.45 -7.79 -28.04
C GLU A 6 -9.34 -6.71 -29.11
N MET A 7 -10.08 -5.60 -28.98
CA MET A 7 -10.02 -4.47 -29.90
C MET A 7 -8.63 -3.82 -29.88
N CYS A 8 -8.05 -3.59 -28.70
CA CYS A 8 -6.69 -3.06 -28.55
C CYS A 8 -5.63 -3.99 -29.15
N ILE A 9 -5.77 -5.32 -28.98
CA ILE A 9 -4.85 -6.31 -29.56
C ILE A 9 -4.90 -6.27 -31.09
N ARG A 10 -6.10 -6.25 -31.68
CA ARG A 10 -6.31 -6.18 -33.13
C ARG A 10 -5.76 -4.87 -33.72
N ASP A 11 -6.00 -3.74 -33.07
CA ASP A 11 -5.49 -2.44 -33.49
C ASP A 11 -3.95 -2.41 -33.48
N ARG A 12 -3.34 -3.02 -32.47
CA ARG A 12 -1.88 -3.14 -32.36
C ARG A 12 -1.28 -4.02 -33.47
N GLN A 13 -1.95 -5.11 -33.85
CA GLN A 13 -1.52 -5.99 -34.93
C GLN A 13 -1.61 -5.33 -36.30
N LYS A 14 -2.60 -4.45 -36.52
CA LYS A 14 -2.89 -3.80 -37.80
C LYS A 14 -2.24 -2.43 -37.97
N ARG A 15 -1.64 -1.86 -36.91
CA ARG A 15 -1.02 -0.54 -36.96
C ARG A 15 0.24 -0.50 -37.82
N ASP A 16 0.59 0.67 -38.31
CA ASP A 16 1.91 0.93 -38.91
C ASP A 16 2.99 0.93 -37.82
N GLN A 17 3.73 -0.17 -37.73
CA GLN A 17 4.75 -0.36 -36.71
C GLN A 17 5.90 0.65 -36.85
N LYS A 18 6.28 1.04 -38.07
CA LYS A 18 7.36 2.00 -38.31
C LYS A 18 6.96 3.40 -37.82
N LYS A 19 5.73 3.82 -38.14
CA LYS A 19 5.18 5.10 -37.69
C LYS A 19 5.05 5.17 -36.18
N CYS A 20 4.54 4.11 -35.56
CA CYS A 20 4.39 4.02 -34.12
C CYS A 20 5.76 4.07 -33.40
N LYS A 21 6.72 3.30 -33.87
CA LYS A 21 8.08 3.29 -33.32
C LYS A 21 8.74 4.67 -33.43
N ALA A 22 8.66 5.31 -34.59
CA ALA A 22 9.20 6.65 -34.79
C ALA A 22 8.58 7.71 -33.87
N ALA A 23 7.27 7.60 -33.59
CA ALA A 23 6.58 8.50 -32.64
C ALA A 23 7.06 8.27 -31.19
N LEU A 24 7.24 7.02 -30.77
CA LEU A 24 7.77 6.68 -29.43
C LEU A 24 9.23 7.11 -29.27
N GLU A 25 10.09 6.95 -30.28
CA GLU A 25 11.46 7.44 -30.27
C GLU A 25 11.55 8.95 -30.18
N LYS A 26 10.66 9.69 -30.87
CA LYS A 26 10.55 11.15 -30.73
C LYS A 26 10.18 11.58 -29.31
N LEU A 27 9.24 10.85 -28.69
CA LEU A 27 8.83 11.10 -27.31
C LEU A 27 9.98 10.83 -26.34
N GLN A 28 10.67 9.69 -26.47
CA GLN A 28 11.82 9.32 -25.65
C GLN A 28 12.93 10.35 -25.74
N ASN A 29 13.31 10.78 -26.95
CA ASN A 29 14.37 11.77 -27.15
C ASN A 29 13.98 13.14 -26.59
N ALA A 30 12.71 13.52 -26.68
CA ALA A 30 12.21 14.79 -26.12
C ALA A 30 12.18 14.75 -24.58
N ALA A 31 11.98 13.61 -23.96
CA ALA A 31 12.01 13.44 -22.51
C ALA A 31 13.38 13.74 -21.88
N SER A 32 14.45 13.67 -22.68
CA SER A 32 15.81 14.02 -22.26
C SER A 32 16.16 15.51 -22.48
N SER A 33 15.20 16.33 -22.94
CA SER A 33 15.41 17.75 -23.23
C SER A 33 14.17 18.56 -22.83
N ASP A 34 14.38 19.75 -22.26
CA ASP A 34 13.28 20.66 -21.84
C ASP A 34 12.64 21.43 -23.02
N SER A 35 12.98 21.09 -24.26
CA SER A 35 12.65 21.92 -25.42
C SER A 35 11.33 21.58 -26.12
N LYS A 36 10.62 20.51 -25.73
CA LYS A 36 9.42 20.05 -26.44
C LYS A 36 8.28 19.67 -25.50
N ASN A 37 7.06 19.88 -25.98
CA ASN A 37 5.84 19.49 -25.27
C ASN A 37 5.64 17.97 -25.33
N LEU A 38 5.90 17.28 -24.21
CA LEU A 38 5.78 15.83 -24.12
C LEU A 38 4.35 15.36 -24.29
N LEU A 39 3.34 16.14 -23.88
CA LEU A 39 1.93 15.79 -24.04
C LEU A 39 1.56 15.71 -25.53
N GLU A 40 2.01 16.67 -26.33
CA GLU A 40 1.78 16.67 -27.78
C GLU A 40 2.39 15.43 -28.46
N LEU A 41 3.62 15.11 -28.11
CA LEU A 41 4.32 13.91 -28.61
C LEU A 41 3.66 12.60 -28.14
N ALA A 42 3.15 12.56 -26.92
CA ALA A 42 2.39 11.42 -26.42
C ALA A 42 1.05 11.26 -27.16
N ILE A 43 0.37 12.35 -27.49
CA ILE A 43 -0.83 12.35 -28.33
C ILE A 43 -0.52 11.83 -29.74
N ASP A 44 0.58 12.23 -30.34
CA ASP A 44 0.99 11.72 -31.66
C ASP A 44 1.35 10.23 -31.63
N ALA A 45 1.97 9.76 -30.55
CA ALA A 45 2.20 8.34 -30.34
C ALA A 45 0.87 7.57 -30.20
N ALA A 46 -0.09 8.10 -29.45
CA ALA A 46 -1.43 7.52 -29.32
C ALA A 46 -2.21 7.50 -30.64
N ARG A 47 -2.13 8.57 -31.44
CA ARG A 47 -2.67 8.62 -32.81
C ARG A 47 -2.03 7.59 -33.74
N SER A 48 -0.78 7.23 -33.50
CA SER A 48 -0.07 6.15 -34.20
C SER A 48 -0.37 4.77 -33.61
N ARG A 49 -1.41 4.67 -32.75
CA ARG A 49 -1.86 3.43 -32.09
C ARG A 49 -0.83 2.84 -31.12
N ALA A 50 0.01 3.67 -30.49
CA ALA A 50 0.81 3.25 -29.34
C ALA A 50 -0.12 3.03 -28.12
N THR A 51 0.15 2.00 -27.34
CA THR A 51 -0.54 1.74 -26.08
C THR A 51 -0.02 2.66 -24.97
N VAL A 52 -0.81 2.84 -23.92
CA VAL A 52 -0.36 3.58 -22.70
C VAL A 52 0.94 2.99 -22.15
N GLY A 53 1.07 1.66 -22.14
CA GLY A 53 2.28 0.98 -21.69
C GLY A 53 3.51 1.32 -22.55
N GLU A 54 3.37 1.38 -23.88
CA GLU A 54 4.47 1.75 -24.78
C GLU A 54 4.87 3.22 -24.62
N ILE A 55 3.91 4.13 -24.44
CA ILE A 55 4.16 5.55 -24.16
C ILE A 55 4.88 5.70 -22.81
N SER A 56 4.39 5.05 -21.76
CA SER A 56 5.01 5.09 -20.43
C SER A 56 6.42 4.49 -20.47
N PHE A 57 6.61 3.39 -21.17
CA PHE A 57 7.92 2.75 -21.32
C PHE A 57 8.93 3.66 -22.04
N ALA A 58 8.52 4.39 -23.08
CA ALA A 58 9.38 5.35 -23.76
C ALA A 58 9.87 6.47 -22.83
N LEU A 59 8.99 6.96 -21.93
CA LEU A 59 9.38 7.95 -20.92
C LEU A 59 10.26 7.31 -19.83
N GLU A 60 9.95 6.09 -19.40
CA GLU A 60 10.72 5.35 -18.41
C GLU A 60 12.18 5.09 -18.84
N GLN A 61 12.42 4.90 -20.14
CA GLN A 61 13.78 4.75 -20.68
C GLN A 61 14.64 6.00 -20.47
N SER A 62 14.03 7.18 -20.40
CA SER A 62 14.75 8.45 -20.17
C SER A 62 14.89 8.79 -18.69
N TRP A 63 13.86 8.56 -17.89
CA TRP A 63 13.81 9.01 -16.50
C TRP A 63 13.97 7.89 -15.47
N GLY A 64 13.87 6.65 -15.89
CA GLY A 64 13.69 5.50 -14.99
C GLY A 64 12.30 5.50 -14.34
N ARG A 65 12.03 4.47 -13.56
CA ARG A 65 10.80 4.39 -12.77
C ARG A 65 11.03 4.96 -11.38
N TYR A 66 10.21 5.94 -11.01
CA TYR A 66 10.23 6.47 -9.65
C TYR A 66 9.89 5.36 -8.63
N LYS A 67 10.79 5.17 -7.67
CA LYS A 67 10.57 4.31 -6.51
C LYS A 67 10.48 5.22 -5.29
N ALA A 68 9.29 5.31 -4.69
CA ALA A 68 9.11 6.07 -3.46
C ALA A 68 9.97 5.46 -2.34
N SER A 69 10.64 6.30 -1.56
CA SER A 69 11.32 5.84 -0.35
C SER A 69 10.25 5.38 0.65
N THR A 70 10.48 4.21 1.26
CA THR A 70 9.59 3.62 2.28
C THR A 70 10.02 3.99 3.71
N SER A 71 10.89 5.01 3.87
CA SER A 71 11.33 5.45 5.19
C SER A 71 10.21 6.14 5.97
N THR A 72 10.04 5.76 7.23
CA THR A 72 9.22 6.49 8.21
C THR A 72 9.98 7.70 8.73
N ASN A 73 9.30 8.84 8.83
CA ASN A 73 9.80 9.96 9.61
C ASN A 73 9.51 9.69 11.10
N ILE A 74 10.53 9.32 11.86
CA ILE A 74 10.43 9.04 13.31
C ILE A 74 10.47 10.38 14.08
N GLY A 75 9.71 10.47 15.17
CA GLY A 75 9.69 11.63 16.06
C GLY A 75 8.70 12.73 15.72
N VAL A 76 8.03 12.66 14.57
CA VAL A 76 7.08 13.71 14.16
C VAL A 76 5.82 13.72 15.03
N PHE A 77 5.23 12.57 15.27
CA PHE A 77 4.06 12.42 16.12
C PHE A 77 4.43 12.61 17.60
N GLY A 78 5.52 11.98 18.05
CA GLY A 78 6.04 12.08 19.40
C GLY A 78 6.40 13.52 19.79
N SER A 79 6.93 14.33 18.89
CA SER A 79 7.26 15.73 19.19
C SER A 79 6.06 16.56 19.67
N ILE A 80 4.85 16.22 19.18
CA ILE A 80 3.60 16.91 19.51
C ILE A 80 2.96 16.31 20.77
N TYR A 81 2.92 14.98 20.88
CA TYR A 81 2.09 14.25 21.84
C TYR A 81 2.87 13.62 23.01
N LYS A 82 4.21 13.68 23.04
CA LYS A 82 5.09 13.03 24.04
C LYS A 82 4.76 13.36 25.50
N LYS A 83 4.09 14.47 25.78
CA LYS A 83 3.67 14.89 27.12
C LYS A 83 2.27 14.43 27.50
N GLU A 84 1.50 13.88 26.57
CA GLU A 84 0.15 13.43 26.83
C GLU A 84 0.15 12.07 27.56
N SER A 85 -0.74 11.92 28.55
CA SER A 85 -0.87 10.69 29.32
C SER A 85 -1.13 9.47 28.44
N ARG A 86 -2.00 9.62 27.44
CA ARG A 86 -2.31 8.56 26.47
C ARG A 86 -1.11 8.07 25.67
N PHE A 87 -0.20 8.98 25.27
CA PHE A 87 1.02 8.63 24.59
C PHE A 87 1.94 7.81 25.50
N LEU A 88 2.14 8.30 26.74
CA LEU A 88 2.96 7.63 27.75
C LEU A 88 2.42 6.25 28.12
N ASP A 89 1.10 6.10 28.21
CA ASP A 89 0.47 4.82 28.55
C ASP A 89 0.70 3.78 27.44
N ILE A 90 0.61 4.17 26.16
CA ILE A 90 0.88 3.28 25.04
C ILE A 90 2.37 2.89 25.01
N THR A 91 3.27 3.85 25.19
CA THR A 91 4.71 3.58 25.23
C THR A 91 5.07 2.60 26.36
N LYS A 92 4.46 2.76 27.55
CA LYS A 92 4.63 1.80 28.66
C LYS A 92 4.13 0.40 28.31
N GLN A 93 2.97 0.28 27.64
CA GLN A 93 2.46 -1.00 27.20
C GLN A 93 3.40 -1.68 26.19
N VAL A 94 3.99 -0.91 25.26
CA VAL A 94 4.99 -1.41 24.31
C VAL A 94 6.26 -1.88 25.04
N GLU A 95 6.72 -1.15 26.06
CA GLU A 95 7.87 -1.55 26.87
C GLU A 95 7.58 -2.80 27.71
N SER A 96 6.37 -2.94 28.27
CA SER A 96 5.93 -4.15 28.94
C SER A 96 5.96 -5.34 28.00
N PHE A 97 5.37 -5.18 26.82
CA PHE A 97 5.39 -6.22 25.78
C PHE A 97 6.82 -6.65 25.40
N LEU A 98 7.73 -5.69 25.22
CA LEU A 98 9.14 -5.98 24.96
C LEU A 98 9.76 -6.81 26.09
N SER A 99 9.49 -6.44 27.36
CA SER A 99 10.02 -7.13 28.52
C SER A 99 9.49 -8.56 28.66
N GLU A 100 8.23 -8.78 28.29
CA GLU A 100 7.56 -10.08 28.40
C GLU A 100 7.92 -11.02 27.23
N ASN A 101 8.09 -10.48 26.01
CA ASN A 101 8.24 -11.26 24.79
C ASN A 101 9.67 -11.20 24.20
N GLY A 102 10.58 -10.40 24.76
CA GLY A 102 11.95 -10.25 24.26
C GLY A 102 12.09 -9.48 22.94
N ARG A 103 10.98 -9.03 22.34
CA ARG A 103 10.96 -8.22 21.13
C ARG A 103 9.81 -7.21 21.15
N ARG A 104 9.95 -6.14 20.39
CA ARG A 104 8.89 -5.13 20.24
C ARG A 104 7.69 -5.69 19.46
N PRO A 105 6.48 -5.16 19.71
CA PRO A 105 5.34 -5.46 18.82
C PRO A 105 5.67 -4.95 17.42
N ARG A 106 5.52 -5.82 16.41
CA ARG A 106 5.88 -5.52 15.02
C ARG A 106 4.66 -5.50 14.12
N ILE A 107 4.53 -4.47 13.30
CA ILE A 107 3.41 -4.26 12.39
C ILE A 107 3.90 -4.00 10.96
N LEU A 108 3.31 -4.69 9.99
CA LEU A 108 3.45 -4.37 8.58
C LEU A 108 2.28 -3.48 8.15
N VAL A 109 2.54 -2.23 7.83
CA VAL A 109 1.54 -1.32 7.26
C VAL A 109 1.57 -1.45 5.74
N CYS A 110 0.46 -1.82 5.15
CA CYS A 110 0.37 -2.11 3.72
C CYS A 110 -0.86 -1.50 3.06
N LYS A 111 -0.83 -1.50 1.74
CA LYS A 111 -1.95 -1.20 0.85
C LYS A 111 -2.09 -2.30 -0.18
N LEU A 112 -3.32 -2.68 -0.49
CA LEU A 112 -3.61 -3.77 -1.43
C LEU A 112 -4.10 -3.21 -2.76
N GLY A 113 -3.61 -3.78 -3.86
CA GLY A 113 -4.03 -3.48 -5.21
C GLY A 113 -3.73 -2.04 -5.64
N GLN A 114 -4.56 -1.49 -6.50
CA GLN A 114 -4.36 -0.17 -7.13
C GLN A 114 -4.87 0.99 -6.27
N ASP A 115 -4.44 1.05 -5.02
CA ASP A 115 -4.78 2.13 -4.08
C ASP A 115 -3.58 3.05 -3.84
N GLY A 116 -3.63 4.27 -4.39
CA GLY A 116 -2.56 5.27 -4.31
C GLY A 116 -2.64 6.24 -3.12
N HIS A 117 -3.62 6.09 -2.21
CA HIS A 117 -3.82 7.00 -1.08
C HIS A 117 -2.85 6.71 0.08
N ASP A 118 -1.60 7.10 -0.04
CA ASP A 118 -0.50 6.74 0.88
C ASP A 118 -0.44 7.53 2.19
N ARG A 119 -1.05 8.72 2.25
CA ARG A 119 -0.96 9.62 3.41
C ARG A 119 -1.39 8.94 4.73
N GLY A 120 -2.53 8.25 4.73
CA GLY A 120 -3.04 7.56 5.92
C GLY A 120 -2.06 6.49 6.43
N ALA A 121 -1.52 5.67 5.52
CA ALA A 121 -0.53 4.66 5.86
C ALA A 121 0.74 5.28 6.48
N LYS A 122 1.26 6.36 5.89
CA LYS A 122 2.45 7.08 6.40
C LYS A 122 2.23 7.67 7.78
N VAL A 123 1.08 8.28 8.03
CA VAL A 123 0.73 8.87 9.34
C VAL A 123 0.66 7.78 10.42
N ILE A 124 -0.02 6.68 10.16
CA ILE A 124 -0.11 5.54 11.10
C ILE A 124 1.28 4.95 11.34
N SER A 125 2.06 4.72 10.30
CA SER A 125 3.41 4.16 10.43
C SER A 125 4.32 5.03 11.31
N SER A 126 4.32 6.35 11.09
CA SER A 126 5.11 7.29 11.91
C SER A 126 4.66 7.31 13.36
N ALA A 127 3.34 7.33 13.61
CA ALA A 127 2.82 7.34 14.96
C ALA A 127 3.13 6.04 15.72
N PHE A 128 2.96 4.88 15.07
CA PHE A 128 3.29 3.59 15.69
C PHE A 128 4.78 3.45 15.97
N ALA A 129 5.65 3.93 15.06
CA ALA A 129 7.09 3.98 15.32
C ALA A 129 7.42 4.87 16.54
N ASP A 130 6.74 6.01 16.67
CA ASP A 130 6.94 6.91 17.82
C ASP A 130 6.41 6.34 19.15
N PHE A 131 5.39 5.46 19.11
CA PHE A 131 4.95 4.68 20.27
C PHE A 131 5.93 3.55 20.65
N GLY A 132 6.90 3.23 19.77
CA GLY A 132 7.91 2.20 20.00
C GLY A 132 7.65 0.85 19.36
N PHE A 133 6.68 0.74 18.44
CA PHE A 133 6.52 -0.46 17.61
C PHE A 133 7.67 -0.57 16.61
N ASP A 134 8.02 -1.79 16.22
CA ASP A 134 8.74 -2.05 14.99
C ASP A 134 7.77 -1.96 13.83
N VAL A 135 8.00 -1.01 12.91
CA VAL A 135 7.07 -0.72 11.81
C VAL A 135 7.74 -0.98 10.47
N ASP A 136 7.18 -1.92 9.73
CA ASP A 136 7.51 -2.14 8.33
C ASP A 136 6.46 -1.46 7.44
N ILE A 137 6.89 -0.87 6.33
CA ILE A 137 5.99 -0.30 5.32
C ILE A 137 6.14 -1.11 4.05
N ALA A 138 5.04 -1.71 3.61
CA ALA A 138 5.00 -2.43 2.36
C ALA A 138 5.07 -1.48 1.15
N PRO A 139 5.69 -1.89 0.04
CA PRO A 139 5.59 -1.16 -1.22
C PRO A 139 4.13 -0.94 -1.65
N MET A 140 3.92 0.12 -2.44
CA MET A 140 2.59 0.40 -3.00
C MET A 140 2.20 -0.65 -4.05
N PHE A 141 0.89 -0.84 -4.22
CA PHE A 141 0.29 -1.63 -5.29
C PHE A 141 0.57 -3.15 -5.21
N GLN A 142 0.82 -3.66 -4.02
CA GLN A 142 1.04 -5.09 -3.81
C GLN A 142 -0.24 -5.91 -3.93
N ALA A 143 -0.09 -7.13 -4.45
CA ALA A 143 -1.11 -8.17 -4.38
C ALA A 143 -1.15 -8.79 -2.96
N PRO A 144 -2.29 -9.37 -2.54
CA PRO A 144 -2.42 -10.03 -1.24
C PRO A 144 -1.30 -11.04 -0.92
N LYS A 145 -0.92 -11.87 -1.90
CA LYS A 145 0.15 -12.87 -1.75
C LYS A 145 1.52 -12.26 -1.46
N GLU A 146 1.83 -11.10 -2.05
CA GLU A 146 3.10 -10.40 -1.84
C GLU A 146 3.18 -9.81 -0.44
N VAL A 147 2.06 -9.24 0.05
CA VAL A 147 1.96 -8.73 1.42
C VAL A 147 2.11 -9.85 2.44
N VAL A 148 1.43 -10.99 2.25
CA VAL A 148 1.53 -12.15 3.15
C VAL A 148 2.96 -12.69 3.18
N LYS A 149 3.61 -12.82 2.02
CA LYS A 149 5.01 -13.24 1.95
C LYS A 149 5.91 -12.31 2.76
N GLN A 150 5.79 -10.99 2.57
CA GLN A 150 6.57 -10.00 3.31
C GLN A 150 6.27 -10.06 4.81
N ALA A 151 5.01 -10.23 5.21
CA ALA A 151 4.62 -10.34 6.61
C ALA A 151 5.26 -11.55 7.29
N ILE A 152 5.32 -12.70 6.61
CA ILE A 152 5.99 -13.91 7.09
C ILE A 152 7.51 -13.69 7.18
N GLU A 153 8.13 -13.16 6.13
CA GLU A 153 9.58 -12.91 6.08
C GLU A 153 10.02 -11.92 7.17
N ASN A 154 9.18 -10.93 7.50
CA ASN A 154 9.46 -9.95 8.54
C ASN A 154 9.02 -10.39 9.94
N ASP A 155 8.40 -11.57 10.07
CA ASP A 155 7.88 -12.11 11.33
C ASP A 155 7.04 -11.09 12.11
N VAL A 156 6.00 -10.53 11.45
CA VAL A 156 5.16 -9.50 12.05
C VAL A 156 4.07 -10.09 12.92
N HIS A 157 3.67 -9.37 13.99
CA HIS A 157 2.51 -9.72 14.79
C HIS A 157 1.21 -9.27 14.12
N VAL A 158 1.26 -8.15 13.38
CA VAL A 158 0.06 -7.49 12.83
C VAL A 158 0.30 -7.07 11.39
N ILE A 159 -0.71 -7.30 10.55
CA ILE A 159 -0.83 -6.71 9.22
C ILE A 159 -1.88 -5.60 9.29
N GLY A 160 -1.45 -4.36 9.12
CA GLY A 160 -2.30 -3.16 9.10
C GLY A 160 -2.59 -2.71 7.67
N ILE A 161 -3.83 -2.91 7.21
CA ILE A 161 -4.23 -2.59 5.83
C ILE A 161 -4.86 -1.20 5.78
N SER A 162 -4.22 -0.27 5.05
CA SER A 162 -4.79 1.04 4.75
C SER A 162 -5.53 1.01 3.42
N THR A 163 -6.85 1.25 3.41
CA THR A 163 -7.67 1.15 2.20
C THR A 163 -8.62 2.33 2.02
N GLN A 164 -8.65 2.89 0.79
CA GLN A 164 -9.57 3.96 0.39
C GLN A 164 -10.16 3.76 -1.03
N ALA A 165 -9.63 2.82 -1.82
CA ALA A 165 -10.04 2.61 -3.21
C ALA A 165 -11.07 1.47 -3.40
N ALA A 166 -11.93 1.22 -2.42
CA ALA A 166 -13.04 0.25 -2.46
C ALA A 166 -12.67 -1.23 -2.74
N GLY A 167 -11.37 -1.57 -2.83
CA GLY A 167 -10.89 -2.94 -3.06
C GLY A 167 -11.01 -3.88 -1.85
N HIS A 168 -11.39 -3.37 -0.67
CA HIS A 168 -11.39 -4.09 0.59
C HIS A 168 -12.26 -5.36 0.58
N LYS A 169 -13.39 -5.35 -0.13
CA LYS A 169 -14.33 -6.49 -0.17
C LYS A 169 -13.77 -7.73 -0.86
N THR A 170 -12.80 -7.56 -1.76
CA THR A 170 -12.18 -8.65 -2.50
C THR A 170 -10.77 -8.92 -1.99
N LEU A 171 -9.94 -7.88 -1.90
CA LEU A 171 -8.52 -8.04 -1.62
C LEU A 171 -8.22 -8.46 -0.17
N ILE A 172 -9.05 -8.04 0.81
CA ILE A 172 -8.86 -8.46 2.20
C ILE A 172 -9.23 -9.93 2.41
N PRO A 173 -10.38 -10.44 1.94
CA PRO A 173 -10.66 -11.88 1.96
C PRO A 173 -9.60 -12.72 1.21
N ASP A 174 -9.08 -12.23 0.08
CA ASP A 174 -7.99 -12.90 -0.64
C ASP A 174 -6.71 -12.96 0.20
N LEU A 175 -6.37 -11.89 0.94
CA LEU A 175 -5.24 -11.88 1.86
C LEU A 175 -5.44 -12.89 3.00
N MET A 176 -6.63 -12.94 3.61
CA MET A 176 -6.95 -13.89 4.66
C MET A 176 -6.85 -15.35 4.17
N LYS A 177 -7.29 -15.59 2.93
CA LYS A 177 -7.11 -16.90 2.29
C LYS A 177 -5.62 -17.24 2.11
N CYS A 178 -4.81 -16.30 1.62
CA CYS A 178 -3.37 -16.52 1.48
C CYS A 178 -2.68 -16.83 2.82
N LEU A 179 -3.08 -16.17 3.93
CA LEU A 179 -2.59 -16.48 5.28
C LEU A 179 -2.93 -17.93 5.69
N ASN A 180 -4.17 -18.34 5.45
CA ASN A 180 -4.60 -19.70 5.75
C ASN A 180 -3.84 -20.74 4.90
N ASP A 181 -3.70 -20.50 3.59
CA ASP A 181 -3.01 -21.40 2.66
C ASP A 181 -1.52 -21.59 3.04
N LEU A 182 -0.91 -20.59 3.70
CA LEU A 182 0.49 -20.64 4.17
C LEU A 182 0.64 -20.95 5.65
N ASN A 183 -0.45 -21.36 6.35
CA ASN A 183 -0.47 -21.65 7.79
C ASN A 183 0.05 -20.48 8.67
N ALA A 184 -0.10 -19.25 8.22
CA ALA A 184 0.33 -18.03 8.92
C ALA A 184 -0.85 -17.37 9.69
N THR A 185 -1.67 -18.19 10.36
CA THR A 185 -2.92 -17.76 11.02
C THR A 185 -2.69 -17.11 12.38
N ASN A 186 -1.47 -17.12 12.89
CA ASN A 186 -1.05 -16.40 14.09
C ASN A 186 -0.92 -14.88 13.89
N MET A 187 -0.94 -14.40 12.65
CA MET A 187 -0.86 -12.97 12.36
C MET A 187 -2.23 -12.31 12.46
N ILE A 188 -2.29 -11.21 13.19
CA ILE A 188 -3.52 -10.42 13.36
C ILE A 188 -3.68 -9.50 12.16
N VAL A 189 -4.87 -9.50 11.54
CA VAL A 189 -5.18 -8.57 10.45
C VAL A 189 -6.14 -7.49 10.94
N VAL A 190 -5.71 -6.24 10.79
CA VAL A 190 -6.53 -5.06 11.05
C VAL A 190 -6.61 -4.21 9.78
N CYS A 191 -7.68 -3.47 9.60
CA CYS A 191 -7.77 -2.55 8.47
C CYS A 191 -8.30 -1.19 8.90
N GLY A 192 -7.89 -0.17 8.17
CA GLY A 192 -8.31 1.20 8.42
C GLY A 192 -8.47 2.00 7.13
N GLY A 193 -9.26 3.08 7.23
CA GLY A 193 -9.53 3.97 6.12
C GLY A 193 -11.01 4.31 5.99
N ASN A 194 -11.45 4.58 4.77
CA ASN A 194 -12.85 4.93 4.52
C ASN A 194 -13.67 3.67 4.13
N ILE A 195 -13.91 2.80 5.11
CA ILE A 195 -14.64 1.54 4.92
C ILE A 195 -16.09 1.75 5.35
N PRO A 196 -17.08 1.56 4.44
CA PRO A 196 -18.49 1.69 4.79
C PRO A 196 -18.90 0.71 5.89
N GLN A 197 -19.69 1.16 6.86
CA GLN A 197 -20.12 0.34 8.00
C GLN A 197 -20.86 -0.95 7.57
N LYS A 198 -21.62 -0.89 6.48
CA LYS A 198 -22.30 -2.06 5.90
C LYS A 198 -21.35 -3.19 5.49
N ASP A 199 -20.08 -2.89 5.24
CA ASP A 199 -19.06 -3.85 4.80
C ASP A 199 -18.29 -4.47 5.99
N HIS A 200 -18.43 -3.90 7.21
CA HIS A 200 -17.70 -4.36 8.41
C HIS A 200 -17.99 -5.82 8.75
N ALA A 201 -19.27 -6.21 8.72
CA ALA A 201 -19.67 -7.61 9.02
C ALA A 201 -19.04 -8.61 8.04
N HIS A 202 -18.92 -8.25 6.76
CA HIS A 202 -18.25 -9.07 5.76
C HIS A 202 -16.75 -9.25 6.05
N LEU A 203 -16.07 -8.16 6.42
CA LEU A 203 -14.65 -8.20 6.75
C LEU A 203 -14.36 -8.96 8.05
N HIS A 204 -15.17 -8.77 9.10
CA HIS A 204 -15.05 -9.56 10.32
C HIS A 204 -15.28 -11.06 10.07
N LYS A 205 -16.26 -11.40 9.22
CA LYS A 205 -16.50 -12.80 8.82
C LYS A 205 -15.30 -13.38 8.05
N ALA A 206 -14.58 -12.56 7.30
CA ALA A 206 -13.35 -12.97 6.63
C ALA A 206 -12.16 -13.15 7.58
N GLY A 207 -12.26 -12.70 8.86
CA GLY A 207 -11.20 -12.86 9.86
C GLY A 207 -10.49 -11.56 10.27
N VAL A 208 -10.95 -10.38 9.80
CA VAL A 208 -10.39 -9.11 10.25
C VAL A 208 -10.70 -8.86 11.72
N ALA A 209 -9.66 -8.68 12.53
CA ALA A 209 -9.78 -8.53 13.99
C ALA A 209 -10.34 -7.16 14.41
N ALA A 210 -9.97 -6.10 13.69
CA ALA A 210 -10.49 -4.75 13.95
C ALA A 210 -10.52 -3.90 12.69
N ILE A 211 -11.50 -2.97 12.65
CA ILE A 211 -11.69 -2.01 11.57
C ILE A 211 -11.71 -0.61 12.15
N PHE A 212 -10.88 0.29 11.61
CA PHE A 212 -10.72 1.65 12.09
C PHE A 212 -11.17 2.65 11.02
N GLY A 213 -12.02 3.59 11.41
CA GLY A 213 -12.46 4.69 10.55
C GLY A 213 -11.73 6.00 10.86
N PRO A 214 -12.00 7.06 10.07
CA PRO A 214 -11.38 8.38 10.28
C PRO A 214 -11.65 9.01 11.65
N GLN A 215 -12.71 8.58 12.34
CA GLN A 215 -13.12 9.04 13.67
C GLN A 215 -12.28 8.44 14.81
N ASN A 216 -11.55 7.35 14.55
CA ASN A 216 -10.72 6.72 15.58
C ASN A 216 -9.44 7.52 15.79
N SER A 217 -9.13 7.87 17.03
CA SER A 217 -7.84 8.48 17.33
C SER A 217 -6.70 7.46 17.15
N ILE A 218 -5.51 7.94 16.79
CA ILE A 218 -4.36 7.06 16.60
C ILE A 218 -4.00 6.34 17.91
N HIS A 219 -4.20 6.98 19.05
CA HIS A 219 -4.01 6.38 20.38
C HIS A 219 -4.96 5.19 20.60
N ASP A 220 -6.25 5.33 20.24
CA ASP A 220 -7.23 4.25 20.39
C ASP A 220 -6.90 3.08 19.45
N VAL A 221 -6.41 3.38 18.24
CA VAL A 221 -5.94 2.36 17.27
C VAL A 221 -4.77 1.58 17.85
N ALA A 222 -3.73 2.26 18.35
CA ALA A 222 -2.55 1.63 18.91
C ALA A 222 -2.86 0.79 20.15
N SER A 223 -3.64 1.31 21.07
CA SER A 223 -4.09 0.60 22.28
C SER A 223 -4.90 -0.66 21.93
N LYS A 224 -5.80 -0.56 20.93
CA LYS A 224 -6.57 -1.71 20.47
C LYS A 224 -5.68 -2.78 19.82
N VAL A 225 -4.71 -2.37 19.02
CA VAL A 225 -3.75 -3.28 18.38
C VAL A 225 -2.93 -4.02 19.45
N LEU A 226 -2.40 -3.33 20.46
CA LEU A 226 -1.70 -3.96 21.59
C LEU A 226 -2.58 -4.98 22.32
N THR A 227 -3.84 -4.62 22.60
CA THR A 227 -4.80 -5.53 23.24
C THR A 227 -5.02 -6.79 22.41
N LEU A 228 -4.99 -6.69 21.08
CA LEU A 228 -5.16 -7.84 20.19
C LEU A 228 -3.92 -8.75 20.20
N ILE A 229 -2.72 -8.16 20.18
CA ILE A 229 -1.45 -8.90 20.19
C ILE A 229 -1.30 -9.72 21.48
N HIS A 230 -1.68 -9.16 22.64
CA HIS A 230 -1.61 -9.88 23.93
C HIS A 230 -2.58 -11.08 24.06
N ARG A 231 -3.49 -11.28 23.10
CA ARG A 231 -4.47 -12.38 23.12
C ARG A 231 -4.04 -13.60 22.30
N VAL A 232 -2.96 -13.48 21.55
CA VAL A 232 -2.40 -14.50 20.68
C VAL A 232 -1.12 -15.05 21.29
#